data_280320a334ea30f7b76a53fef2ebe607
#
_entry.id   280320a334ea30f7b76a53fef2ebe607
#
_cell.length_a   1.000
_cell.length_b   1.000
_cell.length_c   1.000
_cell.angle_alpha   90.00
_cell.angle_beta   90.00
_cell.angle_gamma   90.00
#
_symmetry.space_group_name_H-M   'P 1'
#
loop_
_entity.id
_entity.type
_entity.pdbx_description
1 polymer ?
#
loop_
_entity_poly.entity_id
_entity_poly.type
_entity_poly.pdbx_seq_one_letter_code
_entity_poly.pdbx_strand_id
1 'polypeptide(L)'
;MTPAEFRRLALSLPESEEHEHMNHPDFRRSSRIFATLAYPDKTVAMVKLFPDQQESMVTQSPQTFRPVPGGWGKQGCTHVLLKTADKQKVCEALSLAWERAAPAPRRAKKKAKSTAALKKRTR
;
A
#
# COMPACT_ATOMS: atom_id res chain seq x y z
N MET A 1 5.38 -15.65 -5.66
CA MET A 1 6.35 -14.65 -5.17
C MET A 1 6.78 -15.03 -3.76
N THR A 2 8.05 -14.88 -3.45
CA THR A 2 8.56 -15.16 -2.10
C THR A 2 8.49 -13.90 -1.24
N PRO A 3 8.49 -14.08 0.09
CA PRO A 3 8.61 -12.91 0.98
C PRO A 3 9.85 -12.07 0.70
N ALA A 4 10.98 -12.72 0.35
CA ALA A 4 12.21 -11.98 0.04
C ALA A 4 12.05 -11.11 -1.20
N GLU A 5 11.33 -11.60 -2.21
CA GLU A 5 11.05 -10.80 -3.39
C GLU A 5 10.19 -9.58 -3.05
N PHE A 6 9.16 -9.79 -2.25
CA PHE A 6 8.29 -8.69 -1.83
C PHE A 6 9.10 -7.63 -1.07
N ARG A 7 9.96 -8.08 -0.14
CA ARG A 7 10.84 -7.17 0.60
C ARG A 7 11.71 -6.36 -0.34
N ARG A 8 12.32 -7.02 -1.32
CA ARG A 8 13.20 -6.34 -2.26
C ARG A 8 12.45 -5.28 -3.06
N LEU A 9 11.24 -5.61 -3.51
CA LEU A 9 10.43 -4.67 -4.28
C LEU A 9 10.03 -3.47 -3.42
N ALA A 10 9.61 -3.70 -2.19
CA ALA A 10 9.23 -2.60 -1.29
C ALA A 10 10.42 -1.68 -1.01
N LEU A 11 11.59 -2.26 -0.79
CA LEU A 11 12.79 -1.48 -0.47
C LEU A 11 13.41 -0.81 -1.70
N SER A 12 12.98 -1.20 -2.90
CA SER A 12 13.45 -0.54 -4.11
C SER A 12 12.83 0.84 -4.32
N LEU A 13 11.75 1.14 -3.61
CA LEU A 13 11.09 2.44 -3.73
C LEU A 13 11.90 3.49 -2.94
N PRO A 14 12.00 4.74 -3.48
CA PRO A 14 12.82 5.75 -2.82
C PRO A 14 12.37 6.04 -1.39
N GLU A 15 13.34 6.28 -0.51
CA GLU A 15 13.07 6.67 0.88
C GLU A 15 12.30 5.63 1.67
N SER A 16 12.25 4.38 1.20
CA SER A 16 11.59 3.34 1.98
C SER A 16 12.56 2.71 2.97
N GLU A 17 12.04 2.36 4.14
CA GLU A 17 12.79 1.75 5.22
C GLU A 17 12.03 0.57 5.76
N GLU A 18 12.76 -0.44 6.18
CA GLU A 18 12.17 -1.61 6.82
C GLU A 18 12.27 -1.46 8.33
N HIS A 19 11.16 -1.67 9.02
CA HIS A 19 11.10 -1.74 10.47
C HIS A 19 10.35 -3.00 10.85
N GLU A 20 10.04 -3.13 12.12
CA GLU A 20 9.34 -4.31 12.61
C GLU A 20 8.41 -3.89 13.72
N HIS A 21 7.20 -4.45 13.73
CA HIS A 21 6.31 -4.31 14.88
C HIS A 21 5.58 -5.62 15.08
N MET A 22 5.39 -6.00 16.33
CA MET A 22 4.70 -7.24 16.72
C MET A 22 5.28 -8.45 15.97
N ASN A 23 6.60 -8.45 15.77
CA ASN A 23 7.36 -9.52 15.12
C ASN A 23 7.05 -9.67 13.62
N HIS A 24 6.52 -8.64 12.99
CA HIS A 24 6.28 -8.64 11.55
C HIS A 24 7.02 -7.49 10.90
N PRO A 25 7.72 -7.76 9.77
CA PRO A 25 8.36 -6.66 9.05
C PRO A 25 7.34 -5.66 8.52
N ASP A 26 7.66 -4.39 8.61
CA ASP A 26 6.87 -3.37 7.93
C ASP A 26 7.79 -2.47 7.12
N PHE A 27 7.20 -1.79 6.14
CA PHE A 27 7.94 -0.91 5.25
C PHE A 27 7.33 0.48 5.35
N ARG A 28 8.18 1.49 5.54
CA ARG A 28 7.73 2.84 5.84
C ARG A 28 8.34 3.85 4.90
N ARG A 29 7.58 4.90 4.66
CA ARG A 29 8.06 6.10 3.98
C ARG A 29 7.72 7.27 4.91
N SER A 30 8.76 8.02 5.33
CA SER A 30 8.57 9.17 6.25
C SER A 30 7.78 8.76 7.49
N SER A 31 8.15 7.63 8.08
CA SER A 31 7.53 7.08 9.29
C SER A 31 6.12 6.55 9.11
N ARG A 32 5.61 6.51 7.88
CA ARG A 32 4.27 5.96 7.61
C ARG A 32 4.39 4.60 6.99
N ILE A 33 3.73 3.61 7.58
CA ILE A 33 3.74 2.25 7.06
C ILE A 33 2.93 2.22 5.76
N PHE A 34 3.53 1.68 4.68
CA PHE A 34 2.79 1.49 3.43
C PHE A 34 2.63 0.02 3.07
N ALA A 35 3.38 -0.88 3.71
CA ALA A 35 3.28 -2.31 3.44
C ALA A 35 3.78 -3.09 4.65
N THR A 36 3.35 -4.36 4.76
CA THR A 36 3.83 -5.28 5.78
C THR A 36 4.04 -6.66 5.18
N LEU A 37 4.77 -7.52 5.91
CA LEU A 37 5.03 -8.90 5.51
C LEU A 37 4.68 -9.84 6.64
N ALA A 38 4.37 -11.10 6.27
CA ALA A 38 4.29 -12.23 7.20
C ALA A 38 3.17 -12.09 8.23
N TYR A 39 2.04 -11.51 7.84
CA TYR A 39 0.88 -11.47 8.69
C TYR A 39 -0.38 -11.57 7.82
N PRO A 40 -1.29 -12.49 8.09
CA PRO A 40 -1.36 -13.41 9.25
C PRO A 40 -0.37 -14.57 9.17
N ASP A 41 0.24 -14.82 8.02
CA ASP A 41 1.27 -15.85 7.92
C ASP A 41 2.28 -15.49 6.83
N LYS A 42 3.28 -16.35 6.66
CA LYS A 42 4.42 -16.05 5.76
C LYS A 42 4.04 -15.97 4.30
N THR A 43 2.84 -16.42 3.92
CA THR A 43 2.41 -16.39 2.53
C THR A 43 1.62 -15.13 2.18
N VAL A 44 1.48 -14.20 3.12
CA VAL A 44 0.64 -13.01 2.95
C VAL A 44 1.44 -11.76 3.25
N ALA A 45 1.30 -10.77 2.39
CA ALA A 45 1.78 -9.42 2.63
C ALA A 45 0.58 -8.48 2.66
N MET A 46 0.80 -7.20 2.93
CA MET A 46 -0.27 -6.21 2.96
C MET A 46 0.24 -4.91 2.38
N VAL A 47 -0.60 -4.21 1.64
CA VAL A 47 -0.32 -2.86 1.15
C VAL A 47 -1.48 -1.95 1.55
N LYS A 48 -1.18 -0.70 1.88
CA LYS A 48 -2.18 0.28 2.28
C LYS A 48 -2.57 1.14 1.08
N LEU A 49 -3.69 0.80 0.46
CA LEU A 49 -4.22 1.53 -0.68
C LEU A 49 -5.36 2.44 -0.23
N PHE A 50 -5.76 3.37 -1.09
CA PHE A 50 -7.05 4.02 -0.91
C PHE A 50 -8.15 3.03 -1.30
N PRO A 51 -9.38 3.18 -0.76
CA PRO A 51 -10.44 2.20 -1.03
C PRO A 51 -10.76 2.01 -2.51
N ASP A 52 -10.73 3.07 -3.31
CA ASP A 52 -11.00 2.94 -4.74
C ASP A 52 -9.88 2.18 -5.46
N GLN A 53 -8.64 2.37 -5.02
CA GLN A 53 -7.51 1.62 -5.56
C GLN A 53 -7.62 0.15 -5.18
N GLN A 54 -7.99 -0.12 -3.92
CA GLN A 54 -8.19 -1.49 -3.46
C GLN A 54 -9.23 -2.20 -4.33
N GLU A 55 -10.36 -1.55 -4.56
CA GLU A 55 -11.42 -2.15 -5.36
C GLU A 55 -10.93 -2.48 -6.76
N SER A 56 -10.21 -1.55 -7.37
CA SER A 56 -9.68 -1.74 -8.72
C SER A 56 -8.71 -2.91 -8.77
N MET A 57 -7.76 -2.96 -7.83
CA MET A 57 -6.74 -4.01 -7.83
C MET A 57 -7.35 -5.38 -7.55
N VAL A 58 -8.28 -5.47 -6.62
CA VAL A 58 -8.96 -6.73 -6.31
C VAL A 58 -9.76 -7.21 -7.52
N THR A 59 -10.46 -6.30 -8.20
CA THR A 59 -11.24 -6.65 -9.37
C THR A 59 -10.36 -7.15 -10.51
N GLN A 60 -9.23 -6.48 -10.73
CA GLN A 60 -8.31 -6.86 -11.81
C GLN A 60 -7.57 -8.16 -11.53
N SER A 61 -7.22 -8.42 -10.27
CA SER A 61 -6.37 -9.55 -9.92
C SER A 61 -6.80 -10.19 -8.61
N PRO A 62 -7.97 -10.85 -8.60
CA PRO A 62 -8.49 -11.43 -7.36
C PRO A 62 -7.61 -12.56 -6.82
N GLN A 63 -6.77 -13.17 -7.66
CA GLN A 63 -5.83 -14.19 -7.20
C GLN A 63 -4.62 -13.56 -6.50
N THR A 64 -4.41 -12.27 -6.67
CA THR A 64 -3.28 -11.56 -6.06
C THR A 64 -3.71 -10.77 -4.82
N PHE A 65 -4.90 -10.16 -4.85
CA PHE A 65 -5.31 -9.22 -3.81
C PHE A 65 -6.62 -9.61 -3.17
N ARG A 66 -6.73 -9.32 -1.86
CA ARG A 66 -7.94 -9.54 -1.09
C ARG A 66 -8.03 -8.44 -0.02
N PRO A 67 -9.19 -7.82 0.19
CA PRO A 67 -9.30 -6.82 1.26
C PRO A 67 -9.00 -7.45 2.62
N VAL A 68 -8.32 -6.70 3.49
CA VAL A 68 -8.13 -7.14 4.87
C VAL A 68 -9.50 -7.15 5.54
N PRO A 69 -9.82 -8.18 6.34
CA PRO A 69 -11.11 -8.21 7.02
C PRO A 69 -11.29 -7.04 8.00
N GLY A 70 -12.52 -6.57 8.12
CA GLY A 70 -12.88 -5.56 9.12
C GLY A 70 -12.56 -4.14 8.71
N GLY A 71 -12.39 -3.27 9.71
CA GLY A 71 -12.22 -1.85 9.48
C GLY A 71 -10.97 -1.47 8.72
N TRP A 72 -9.89 -2.23 8.91
CA TRP A 72 -8.66 -1.97 8.16
C TRP A 72 -8.88 -2.11 6.66
N GLY A 73 -9.63 -3.16 6.25
CA GLY A 73 -9.94 -3.35 4.85
C GLY A 73 -10.80 -2.24 4.29
N LYS A 74 -11.73 -1.74 5.10
CA LYS A 74 -12.59 -0.62 4.67
C LYS A 74 -11.78 0.65 4.43
N GLN A 75 -10.63 0.78 5.09
CA GLN A 75 -9.76 1.92 4.90
C GLN A 75 -8.81 1.73 3.71
N GLY A 76 -8.83 0.57 3.07
CA GLY A 76 -8.02 0.28 1.90
C GLY A 76 -6.88 -0.69 2.13
N CYS A 77 -6.69 -1.19 3.34
CA CYS A 77 -5.67 -2.20 3.59
C CYS A 77 -6.00 -3.47 2.80
N THR A 78 -5.03 -3.98 2.06
CA THR A 78 -5.26 -5.05 1.08
C THR A 78 -4.19 -6.11 1.25
N HIS A 79 -4.62 -7.36 1.43
CA HIS A 79 -3.71 -8.49 1.48
C HIS A 79 -3.16 -8.80 0.10
N VAL A 80 -1.89 -9.17 0.04
CA VAL A 80 -1.23 -9.67 -1.16
C VAL A 80 -0.98 -11.16 -0.95
N LEU A 81 -1.59 -11.98 -1.80
CA LEU A 81 -1.50 -13.44 -1.68
C LEU A 81 -0.27 -13.90 -2.45
N LEU A 82 0.84 -14.06 -1.73
CA LEU A 82 2.15 -14.24 -2.37
C LEU A 82 2.23 -15.49 -3.23
N LYS A 83 1.51 -16.56 -2.85
CA LYS A 83 1.58 -17.81 -3.60
C LYS A 83 1.07 -17.69 -5.03
N THR A 84 0.11 -16.81 -5.26
CA THR A 84 -0.53 -16.66 -6.56
C THR A 84 -0.37 -15.25 -7.11
N ALA A 85 0.53 -14.48 -6.54
CA ALA A 85 0.68 -13.06 -6.87
C ALA A 85 1.27 -12.85 -8.26
N ASP A 86 0.68 -11.93 -9.00
CA ASP A 86 1.24 -11.42 -10.24
C ASP A 86 2.22 -10.31 -9.87
N LYS A 87 3.50 -10.53 -10.17
CA LYS A 87 4.57 -9.61 -9.76
C LYS A 87 4.34 -8.19 -10.27
N GLN A 88 3.89 -8.05 -11.52
CA GLN A 88 3.66 -6.72 -12.09
C GLN A 88 2.57 -5.98 -11.31
N LYS A 89 1.51 -6.69 -10.94
CA LYS A 89 0.43 -6.09 -10.15
C LYS A 89 0.88 -5.74 -8.75
N VAL A 90 1.74 -6.56 -8.16
CA VAL A 90 2.30 -6.26 -6.85
C VAL A 90 3.15 -5.00 -6.90
N CYS A 91 3.98 -4.85 -7.93
CA CYS A 91 4.79 -3.65 -8.11
C CYS A 91 3.90 -2.41 -8.23
N GLU A 92 2.81 -2.52 -8.98
CA GLU A 92 1.87 -1.43 -9.15
C GLU A 92 1.23 -1.05 -7.82
N ALA A 93 0.79 -2.05 -7.06
CA ALA A 93 0.16 -1.82 -5.75
C ALA A 93 1.14 -1.21 -4.76
N LEU A 94 2.39 -1.69 -4.74
CA LEU A 94 3.41 -1.12 -3.86
C LEU A 94 3.66 0.35 -4.18
N SER A 95 3.71 0.70 -5.46
CA SER A 95 3.90 2.09 -5.86
C SER A 95 2.74 2.97 -5.40
N LEU A 96 1.52 2.48 -5.55
CA LEU A 96 0.34 3.22 -5.10
C LEU A 96 0.36 3.42 -3.58
N ALA A 97 0.71 2.38 -2.83
CA ALA A 97 0.79 2.47 -1.38
C ALA A 97 1.88 3.43 -0.94
N TRP A 98 3.02 3.39 -1.63
CA TRP A 98 4.14 4.29 -1.37
C TRP A 98 3.73 5.75 -1.62
N GLU A 99 2.98 6.00 -2.69
CA GLU A 99 2.49 7.34 -2.97
C GLU A 99 1.52 7.82 -1.90
N ARG A 100 0.64 6.94 -1.43
CA ARG A 100 -0.28 7.27 -0.35
C ARG A 100 0.46 7.65 0.93
N ALA A 101 1.63 7.06 1.17
CA ALA A 101 2.43 7.31 2.36
C ALA A 101 3.26 8.59 2.26
N ALA A 102 3.19 9.32 1.16
CA ALA A 102 3.96 10.54 1.01
C ALA A 102 3.57 11.55 2.09
N PRO A 103 4.54 12.35 2.56
CA PRO A 103 4.24 13.39 3.55
C PRO A 103 3.20 14.36 2.99
N ALA A 104 2.32 14.85 3.86
CA ALA A 104 1.32 15.82 3.45
C ALA A 104 2.01 17.11 2.99
N PRO A 105 1.42 17.80 1.98
CA PRO A 105 1.97 19.09 1.57
C PRO A 105 1.95 20.08 2.73
N ARG A 106 2.94 20.94 2.74
CA ARG A 106 3.00 21.89 3.79
C ARG A 106 1.94 22.89 3.75
N ARG A 107 1.38 23.12 2.77
CA ARG A 107 0.39 24.03 2.76
C ARG A 107 -0.89 23.58 2.61
N ALA A 108 -1.16 23.52 2.87
CA ALA A 108 -2.25 23.14 2.76
C ALA A 108 -3.05 22.55 2.86
N LYS A 109 -2.90 22.51 2.87
CA LYS A 109 -3.50 21.77 2.76
C LYS A 109 -4.53 21.46 2.31
N LYS A 110 -4.55 21.82 1.65
CA LYS A 110 -5.47 21.56 0.95
C LYS A 110 -5.93 20.81 0.14
N LYS A 111 -5.65 20.92 -0.30
CA LYS A 111 -6.08 20.23 -1.15
C LYS A 111 -6.33 19.34 -1.77
N ALA A 112 -6.04 19.65 -1.94
CA ALA A 112 -6.32 18.72 -2.57
C ALA A 112 -6.62 18.13 -3.20
N LYS A 113 -6.40 18.28 -3.54
CA LYS A 113 -6.76 17.66 -4.17
C LYS A 113 -7.23 17.32 -4.72
N SER A 114 -6.96 17.76 -4.66
CA SER A 114 -7.56 17.31 -5.28
C SER A 114 -8.12 17.38 -5.73
N THR A 115 -7.84 17.90 -5.76
CA THR A 115 -8.45 17.81 -6.27
C THR A 115 -8.95 18.13 -6.48
N ALA A 116 -8.70 18.67 -6.17
CA ALA A 116 -9.18 18.74 -6.42
C ALA A 116 -9.55 19.29 -6.49
N ALA A 117 -9.33 19.87 -6.33
CA ALA A 117 -9.64 20.09 -6.46
C ALA A 117 -9.93 20.73 -6.69
N LEU A 118 -9.59 21.18 -6.70
CA LEU A 118 -9.81 21.50 -6.99
C LEU A 118 -10.22 22.05 -7.22
N LYS A 119 -10.08 22.52 -7.00
CA LYS A 119 -10.36 22.83 -7.27
C LYS A 119 -10.70 23.46 -7.31
N LYS A 120 -10.50 24.08 -7.05
CA LYS A 120 -10.70 24.53 -7.08
C LYS A 120 -10.91 25.21 -6.91
N ARG A 121 -10.52 25.85 -6.61
CA ARG A 121 -10.55 26.36 -6.38
C ARG A 121 -10.47 27.07 -6.22
N THR A 122 -10.13 27.54 -5.88
CA THR A 122 -9.99 27.90 -5.67
C THR A 122 -9.86 28.53 -5.60
N ARG A 123 -9.67 28.99 -5.35
CA ARG A 123 -9.54 29.49 -5.34
C ARG A 123 -9.68 29.73 -5.76
#